data_26da76632f1f7e128188eced0934bbff
#
_entry.id   26da76632f1f7e128188eced0934bbff
#
_cell.length_a   1.000
_cell.length_b   1.000
_cell.length_c   1.000
_cell.angle_alpha   90.00
_cell.angle_beta   90.00
_cell.angle_gamma   90.00
#
_symmetry.space_group_name_H-M   'P 1'
#
loop_
_entity.id
_entity.type
_entity.pdbx_description
1 polymer ?
#
loop_
_entity_poly.entity_id
_entity_poly.type
_entity_poly.pdbx_seq_one_letter_code
_entity_poly.pdbx_strand_id
1 'polypeptide(L)'
;MDTALRDAYIELHGKYFPGTELPIAFEVGGATDGMEKAPAPKGWRCFVCDLVKVRNGKSLVFSEESIGCRGGRFYLGYDAERFPDFRYFLSTGKPGVVEGERYKQTPEIVDELDRGTARIPTKGKSIVFKRWDNLTDADNPDAVVFFARPEVLSGLFTLANFDRADPYGVIAPFGAGCSSVFSFPWLEQQNENPKAVLGIFDPSARPCVPLDVLTMAFPMKKFTKVVGFMEESFLITGTWEKVMKKVARSNAIHSS
;
A
#
# COMPACT_ATOMS: atom_id res chain seq x y z
N MET A 1 -18.33 -7.57 0.78
CA MET A 1 -17.98 -6.62 1.86
C MET A 1 -19.26 -6.05 2.45
N ASP A 2 -19.29 -5.69 3.74
CA ASP A 2 -20.43 -4.94 4.29
C ASP A 2 -20.42 -3.50 3.73
N THR A 3 -21.43 -3.15 2.93
CA THR A 3 -21.58 -1.80 2.36
C THR A 3 -21.87 -0.75 3.43
N ALA A 4 -22.42 -1.13 4.58
CA ALA A 4 -22.57 -0.23 5.72
C ALA A 4 -21.20 0.23 6.26
N LEU A 5 -20.21 -0.65 6.31
CA LEU A 5 -18.83 -0.29 6.68
C LEU A 5 -18.21 0.69 5.66
N ARG A 6 -18.45 0.45 4.35
CA ARG A 6 -18.00 1.34 3.29
C ARG A 6 -18.55 2.76 3.49
N ASP A 7 -19.84 2.87 3.63
CA ASP A 7 -20.56 4.15 3.71
C ASP A 7 -20.21 4.90 5.01
N ALA A 8 -20.17 4.20 6.13
CA ALA A 8 -19.73 4.75 7.42
C ALA A 8 -18.31 5.30 7.32
N TYR A 9 -17.38 4.58 6.70
CA TYR A 9 -16.02 5.07 6.54
C TYR A 9 -15.95 6.29 5.61
N ILE A 10 -16.72 6.37 4.53
CA ILE A 10 -16.74 7.55 3.65
C ILE A 10 -17.16 8.80 4.45
N GLU A 11 -18.18 8.67 5.30
CA GLU A 11 -18.64 9.77 6.16
C GLU A 11 -17.55 10.18 7.17
N LEU A 12 -16.96 9.23 7.88
CA LEU A 12 -15.89 9.46 8.85
C LEU A 12 -14.63 10.06 8.21
N HIS A 13 -14.27 9.58 7.01
CA HIS A 13 -13.15 10.12 6.24
C HIS A 13 -13.40 11.60 5.89
N GLY A 14 -14.58 11.93 5.36
CA GLY A 14 -14.95 13.31 5.05
C GLY A 14 -14.93 14.23 6.28
N LYS A 15 -15.31 13.70 7.44
CA LYS A 15 -15.32 14.42 8.72
C LYS A 15 -13.93 14.69 9.28
N TYR A 16 -13.04 13.69 9.30
CA TYR A 16 -11.76 13.75 10.00
C TYR A 16 -10.55 14.04 9.12
N PHE A 17 -10.65 13.75 7.82
CA PHE A 17 -9.61 13.95 6.82
C PHE A 17 -10.13 14.70 5.58
N PRO A 18 -10.80 15.86 5.76
CA PRO A 18 -11.46 16.56 4.67
C PRO A 18 -10.47 16.96 3.57
N GLY A 19 -10.92 16.84 2.31
CA GLY A 19 -10.13 17.22 1.14
C GLY A 19 -8.98 16.28 0.79
N THR A 20 -8.90 15.09 1.42
CA THR A 20 -7.91 14.07 1.11
C THR A 20 -8.50 12.96 0.23
N GLU A 21 -7.63 12.20 -0.45
CA GLU A 21 -8.05 11.09 -1.28
C GLU A 21 -8.65 9.96 -0.43
N LEU A 22 -9.73 9.35 -0.92
CA LEU A 22 -10.17 8.06 -0.41
C LEU A 22 -9.12 6.98 -0.70
N PRO A 23 -8.94 6.01 0.21
CA PRO A 23 -8.01 4.93 -0.03
C PRO A 23 -8.47 4.02 -1.16
N ILE A 24 -7.53 3.23 -1.67
CA ILE A 24 -7.83 2.09 -2.54
C ILE A 24 -7.83 0.81 -1.73
N ALA A 25 -8.54 -0.20 -2.21
CA ALA A 25 -8.54 -1.54 -1.63
C ALA A 25 -8.15 -2.57 -2.69
N PHE A 26 -7.59 -3.70 -2.26
CA PHE A 26 -7.31 -4.80 -3.18
C PHE A 26 -7.83 -6.14 -2.66
N GLU A 27 -8.12 -7.03 -3.60
CA GLU A 27 -8.57 -8.39 -3.36
C GLU A 27 -7.85 -9.37 -4.29
N VAL A 28 -7.32 -10.47 -3.74
CA VAL A 28 -6.68 -11.55 -4.51
C VAL A 28 -7.72 -12.60 -4.89
N GLY A 29 -7.92 -12.81 -6.20
CA GLY A 29 -8.89 -13.79 -6.70
C GLY A 29 -10.34 -13.31 -6.65
N GLY A 30 -10.56 -12.00 -6.49
CA GLY A 30 -11.89 -11.40 -6.53
C GLY A 30 -12.60 -11.53 -7.87
N ALA A 31 -13.91 -11.27 -7.88
CA ALA A 31 -14.71 -11.25 -9.09
C ALA A 31 -14.21 -10.18 -10.07
N THR A 32 -14.13 -10.52 -11.34
CA THR A 32 -13.55 -9.65 -12.39
C THR A 32 -14.54 -9.25 -13.48
N ASP A 33 -15.77 -9.72 -13.40
CA ASP A 33 -16.79 -9.54 -14.43
C ASP A 33 -17.10 -8.06 -14.68
N GLY A 34 -17.02 -7.65 -15.94
CA GLY A 34 -17.31 -6.28 -16.35
C GLY A 34 -16.25 -5.24 -15.96
N MET A 35 -15.11 -5.63 -15.37
CA MET A 35 -14.06 -4.69 -14.97
C MET A 35 -13.02 -4.47 -16.06
N GLU A 36 -12.40 -3.28 -16.06
CA GLU A 36 -11.29 -2.95 -16.95
C GLU A 36 -10.06 -3.78 -16.56
N LYS A 37 -9.49 -4.51 -17.52
CA LYS A 37 -8.20 -5.18 -17.32
C LYS A 37 -7.07 -4.16 -17.44
N ALA A 38 -6.13 -4.20 -16.51
CA ALA A 38 -4.91 -3.42 -16.63
C ALA A 38 -4.16 -3.82 -17.91
N PRO A 39 -3.72 -2.86 -18.74
CA PRO A 39 -3.11 -3.20 -20.02
C PRO A 39 -1.75 -3.88 -19.83
N ALA A 40 -1.43 -4.83 -20.71
CA ALA A 40 -0.09 -5.39 -20.82
C ALA A 40 0.91 -4.27 -21.18
N PRO A 41 1.96 -4.04 -20.39
CA PRO A 41 2.90 -2.96 -20.64
C PRO A 41 3.81 -3.27 -21.82
N LYS A 42 4.11 -2.26 -22.62
CA LYS A 42 5.15 -2.32 -23.65
C LYS A 42 6.51 -2.01 -23.02
N GLY A 43 7.16 -3.02 -22.41
CA GLY A 43 8.44 -2.85 -21.74
C GLY A 43 8.32 -2.66 -20.21
N TRP A 44 9.38 -2.12 -19.59
CA TRP A 44 9.41 -1.89 -18.15
C TRP A 44 8.41 -0.82 -17.71
N ARG A 45 7.58 -1.15 -16.74
CA ARG A 45 6.62 -0.23 -16.14
C ARG A 45 6.40 -0.58 -14.67
N CYS A 46 6.48 0.42 -13.80
CA CYS A 46 6.22 0.22 -12.38
C CYS A 46 4.72 0.04 -12.14
N PHE A 47 4.35 -1.03 -11.47
CA PHE A 47 2.97 -1.33 -11.06
C PHE A 47 2.34 -0.20 -10.24
N VAL A 48 3.11 0.42 -9.33
CA VAL A 48 2.62 1.50 -8.47
C VAL A 48 2.12 2.70 -9.29
N CYS A 49 2.76 2.98 -10.44
CA CYS A 49 2.32 4.05 -11.33
C CYS A 49 0.92 3.78 -11.94
N ASP A 50 0.55 2.51 -12.13
CA ASP A 50 -0.78 2.16 -12.67
C ASP A 50 -1.89 2.38 -11.64
N LEU A 51 -1.58 2.34 -10.34
CA LEU A 51 -2.54 2.59 -9.27
C LEU A 51 -3.08 4.03 -9.25
N VAL A 52 -2.44 4.97 -9.94
CA VAL A 52 -2.99 6.33 -10.16
C VAL A 52 -4.39 6.28 -10.79
N LYS A 53 -4.63 5.34 -11.71
CA LYS A 53 -5.95 5.18 -12.33
C LYS A 53 -7.00 4.73 -11.30
N VAL A 54 -6.59 3.84 -10.38
CA VAL A 54 -7.48 3.35 -9.32
C VAL A 54 -7.79 4.47 -8.32
N ARG A 55 -6.79 5.24 -7.90
CA ARG A 55 -6.95 6.42 -7.04
C ARG A 55 -7.92 7.44 -7.65
N ASN A 56 -7.92 7.56 -8.98
CA ASN A 56 -8.85 8.41 -9.74
C ASN A 56 -10.22 7.75 -10.00
N GLY A 57 -10.53 6.64 -9.33
CA GLY A 57 -11.87 6.02 -9.33
C GLY A 57 -12.09 4.92 -10.36
N LYS A 58 -11.06 4.45 -11.08
CA LYS A 58 -11.19 3.26 -11.93
C LYS A 58 -11.09 1.98 -11.08
N SER A 59 -11.86 0.96 -11.46
CA SER A 59 -11.66 -0.41 -10.95
C SER A 59 -10.81 -1.17 -11.96
N LEU A 60 -9.66 -1.71 -11.52
CA LEU A 60 -8.72 -2.39 -12.40
C LEU A 60 -8.46 -3.82 -11.95
N VAL A 61 -8.38 -4.72 -12.93
CA VAL A 61 -7.97 -6.11 -12.75
C VAL A 61 -6.55 -6.27 -13.25
N PHE A 62 -5.65 -6.67 -12.36
CA PHE A 62 -4.28 -7.01 -12.70
C PHE A 62 -4.12 -8.53 -12.81
N SER A 63 -3.41 -8.97 -13.83
CA SER A 63 -2.97 -10.34 -14.06
C SER A 63 -1.46 -10.38 -14.24
N GLU A 64 -0.91 -11.57 -14.34
CA GLU A 64 0.51 -11.78 -14.63
C GLU A 64 1.00 -10.97 -15.85
N GLU A 65 0.18 -10.88 -16.89
CA GLU A 65 0.50 -10.20 -18.16
C GLU A 65 0.52 -8.67 -18.02
N SER A 66 -0.17 -8.13 -17.01
CA SER A 66 -0.26 -6.69 -16.80
C SER A 66 0.92 -6.10 -16.02
N ILE A 67 1.83 -6.94 -15.51
CA ILE A 67 2.96 -6.51 -14.69
C ILE A 67 4.24 -6.46 -15.51
N GLY A 68 4.75 -5.26 -15.79
CA GLY A 68 5.90 -5.03 -16.66
C GLY A 68 7.27 -5.07 -15.98
N CYS A 69 7.34 -5.03 -14.65
CA CYS A 69 8.62 -5.09 -13.95
C CYS A 69 8.80 -6.42 -13.21
N ARG A 70 10.05 -6.96 -13.25
CA ARG A 70 10.39 -8.25 -12.61
C ARG A 70 10.19 -8.22 -11.10
N GLY A 71 10.53 -7.09 -10.45
CA GLY A 71 10.27 -6.91 -9.01
C GLY A 71 8.78 -6.96 -8.69
N GLY A 72 7.94 -6.26 -9.48
CA GLY A 72 6.50 -6.32 -9.35
C GLY A 72 5.95 -7.73 -9.51
N ARG A 73 6.36 -8.48 -10.55
CA ARG A 73 5.94 -9.87 -10.76
C ARG A 73 6.22 -10.74 -9.55
N PHE A 74 7.41 -10.61 -8.97
CA PHE A 74 7.78 -11.34 -7.76
C PHE A 74 6.97 -10.92 -6.53
N TYR A 75 6.92 -9.62 -6.22
CA TYR A 75 6.23 -9.14 -5.03
C TYR A 75 4.70 -9.28 -5.11
N LEU A 76 4.12 -9.29 -6.30
CA LEU A 76 2.71 -9.61 -6.49
C LEU A 76 2.45 -11.14 -6.54
N GLY A 77 3.50 -11.96 -6.46
CA GLY A 77 3.40 -13.42 -6.33
C GLY A 77 3.18 -14.18 -7.65
N TYR A 78 3.36 -13.54 -8.79
CA TYR A 78 3.27 -14.20 -10.10
C TYR A 78 4.53 -15.00 -10.43
N ASP A 79 5.71 -14.50 -10.06
CA ASP A 79 6.98 -15.22 -10.21
C ASP A 79 7.36 -15.85 -8.86
N ALA A 80 7.66 -17.15 -8.88
CA ALA A 80 8.08 -17.89 -7.68
C ALA A 80 9.51 -17.53 -7.24
N GLU A 81 10.34 -17.14 -8.19
CA GLU A 81 11.76 -16.86 -7.98
C GLU A 81 12.13 -15.45 -8.43
N ARG A 82 13.22 -14.95 -7.89
CA ARG A 82 13.84 -13.71 -8.35
C ARG A 82 14.43 -13.91 -9.75
N PHE A 83 14.59 -12.82 -10.49
CA PHE A 83 15.33 -12.87 -11.74
C PHE A 83 16.82 -13.21 -11.50
N PRO A 84 17.50 -13.79 -12.49
CA PRO A 84 18.93 -14.10 -12.39
C PRO A 84 19.76 -12.87 -11.97
N ASP A 85 20.82 -13.11 -11.17
CA ASP A 85 21.70 -12.07 -10.65
C ASP A 85 21.05 -11.01 -9.74
N PHE A 86 19.82 -11.24 -9.22
CA PHE A 86 19.10 -10.32 -8.33
C PHE A 86 19.95 -9.91 -7.11
N ARG A 87 20.74 -10.84 -6.53
CA ARG A 87 21.63 -10.55 -5.41
C ARG A 87 22.67 -9.48 -5.74
N TYR A 88 23.21 -9.51 -6.95
CA TYR A 88 24.16 -8.51 -7.44
C TYR A 88 23.45 -7.21 -7.85
N PHE A 89 22.29 -7.31 -8.49
CA PHE A 89 21.48 -6.15 -8.83
C PHE A 89 21.15 -5.30 -7.59
N LEU A 90 20.73 -5.90 -6.49
CA LEU A 90 20.35 -5.16 -5.28
C LEU A 90 21.55 -4.69 -4.47
N SER A 91 22.76 -5.19 -4.73
CA SER A 91 23.98 -4.86 -4.01
C SER A 91 25.08 -4.27 -4.90
N THR A 92 26.21 -4.95 -5.01
CA THR A 92 27.45 -4.44 -5.58
C THR A 92 27.50 -4.38 -7.10
N GLY A 93 26.57 -5.02 -7.79
CA GLY A 93 26.67 -5.29 -9.21
C GLY A 93 27.58 -6.48 -9.53
N LYS A 94 27.61 -6.86 -10.80
CA LYS A 94 28.48 -7.90 -11.35
C LYS A 94 29.08 -7.38 -12.66
N PRO A 95 30.39 -7.10 -12.71
CA PRO A 95 31.03 -6.47 -13.85
C PRO A 95 30.66 -7.14 -15.18
N GLY A 96 30.27 -6.35 -16.17
CA GLY A 96 29.88 -6.85 -17.51
C GLY A 96 28.52 -7.56 -17.59
N VAL A 97 27.79 -7.74 -16.47
CA VAL A 97 26.51 -8.46 -16.40
C VAL A 97 25.37 -7.57 -15.92
N VAL A 98 25.50 -6.97 -14.74
CA VAL A 98 24.47 -6.13 -14.15
C VAL A 98 25.09 -5.03 -13.29
N GLU A 99 24.59 -3.80 -13.46
CA GLU A 99 24.87 -2.69 -12.56
C GLU A 99 24.17 -2.92 -11.21
N GLY A 100 24.85 -2.58 -10.10
CA GLY A 100 24.31 -2.75 -8.75
C GLY A 100 23.64 -1.47 -8.27
N GLU A 101 22.39 -1.58 -7.81
CA GLU A 101 21.62 -0.49 -7.21
C GLU A 101 22.15 -0.07 -5.82
N ARG A 102 22.99 -0.89 -5.20
CA ARG A 102 23.66 -0.65 -3.91
C ARG A 102 22.69 -0.37 -2.73
N TYR A 103 21.47 -0.90 -2.79
CA TYR A 103 20.52 -0.82 -1.68
C TYR A 103 20.89 -1.75 -0.53
N LYS A 104 21.74 -2.73 -0.77
CA LYS A 104 22.35 -3.62 0.22
C LYS A 104 23.87 -3.64 0.03
N GLN A 105 24.56 -3.82 1.14
CA GLN A 105 26.02 -3.74 1.14
C GLN A 105 26.67 -4.89 0.36
N THR A 106 26.20 -6.11 0.54
CA THR A 106 26.76 -7.31 -0.09
C THR A 106 25.69 -8.22 -0.68
N PRO A 107 26.06 -9.08 -1.66
CA PRO A 107 25.15 -10.10 -2.21
C PRO A 107 24.65 -11.10 -1.15
N GLU A 108 25.45 -11.42 -0.14
CA GLU A 108 25.12 -12.37 0.94
C GLU A 108 23.96 -11.84 1.80
N ILE A 109 23.96 -10.53 2.10
CA ILE A 109 22.85 -9.87 2.80
C ILE A 109 21.57 -9.93 1.96
N VAL A 110 21.68 -9.84 0.64
CA VAL A 110 20.52 -9.99 -0.27
C VAL A 110 19.99 -11.42 -0.24
N ASP A 111 20.87 -12.43 -0.20
CA ASP A 111 20.44 -13.84 -0.11
C ASP A 111 19.72 -14.12 1.21
N GLU A 112 20.15 -13.52 2.32
CA GLU A 112 19.46 -13.63 3.62
C GLU A 112 18.09 -12.94 3.58
N LEU A 113 18.03 -11.74 3.03
CA LEU A 113 16.77 -11.02 2.82
C LEU A 113 15.78 -11.84 1.98
N ASP A 114 16.25 -12.43 0.88
CA ASP A 114 15.39 -13.19 -0.02
C ASP A 114 14.88 -14.50 0.62
N ARG A 115 15.71 -15.19 1.39
CA ARG A 115 15.28 -16.37 2.18
C ARG A 115 14.20 -16.03 3.20
N GLY A 116 14.28 -14.84 3.82
CA GLY A 116 13.28 -14.34 4.77
C GLY A 116 12.02 -13.75 4.12
N THR A 117 12.01 -13.57 2.78
CA THR A 117 10.87 -12.97 2.08
C THR A 117 9.81 -14.03 1.80
N ALA A 118 8.64 -13.89 2.42
CA ALA A 118 7.51 -14.77 2.16
C ALA A 118 7.00 -14.64 0.72
N ARG A 119 6.53 -15.75 0.16
CA ARG A 119 5.94 -15.82 -1.19
C ARG A 119 4.42 -15.75 -1.10
N ILE A 120 3.81 -14.95 -1.97
CA ILE A 120 2.36 -14.81 -2.04
C ILE A 120 1.82 -15.73 -3.15
N PRO A 121 0.81 -16.56 -2.88
CA PRO A 121 0.31 -17.52 -3.85
C PRO A 121 -0.75 -16.89 -4.78
N THR A 122 -0.35 -15.96 -5.64
CA THR A 122 -1.24 -15.30 -6.61
C THR A 122 -1.17 -15.89 -8.03
N LYS A 123 -0.21 -16.78 -8.28
CA LYS A 123 -0.07 -17.40 -9.61
C LYS A 123 -1.39 -17.98 -10.10
N GLY A 124 -1.80 -17.59 -11.31
CA GLY A 124 -3.09 -17.99 -11.90
C GLY A 124 -4.31 -17.26 -11.35
N LYS A 125 -4.14 -16.31 -10.44
CA LYS A 125 -5.22 -15.46 -9.91
C LYS A 125 -5.09 -14.04 -10.42
N SER A 126 -6.22 -13.33 -10.48
CA SER A 126 -6.24 -11.88 -10.68
C SER A 126 -6.12 -11.15 -9.34
N ILE A 127 -5.60 -9.93 -9.37
CA ILE A 127 -5.65 -8.99 -8.26
C ILE A 127 -6.55 -7.85 -8.69
N VAL A 128 -7.62 -7.63 -7.95
CA VAL A 128 -8.57 -6.54 -8.21
C VAL A 128 -8.22 -5.36 -7.33
N PHE A 129 -8.12 -4.16 -7.91
CA PHE A 129 -7.96 -2.90 -7.18
C PHE A 129 -9.15 -1.99 -7.44
N LYS A 130 -9.75 -1.45 -6.39
CA LYS A 130 -10.84 -0.48 -6.43
C LYS A 130 -10.57 0.68 -5.48
N ARG A 131 -11.05 1.89 -5.81
CA ARG A 131 -11.14 2.93 -4.80
C ARG A 131 -12.25 2.57 -3.82
N TRP A 132 -12.12 2.98 -2.57
CA TRP A 132 -12.99 2.55 -1.47
C TRP A 132 -14.49 2.75 -1.76
N ASP A 133 -14.87 3.86 -2.38
CA ASP A 133 -16.25 4.19 -2.75
C ASP A 133 -16.83 3.33 -3.90
N ASN A 134 -15.99 2.61 -4.63
CA ASN A 134 -16.39 1.67 -5.69
C ASN A 134 -16.55 0.22 -5.20
N LEU A 135 -16.34 -0.03 -3.91
CA LEU A 135 -16.56 -1.35 -3.34
C LEU A 135 -18.06 -1.66 -3.23
N THR A 136 -18.42 -2.92 -3.44
CA THR A 136 -19.77 -3.45 -3.41
C THR A 136 -19.87 -4.59 -2.40
N ASP A 137 -21.06 -5.11 -2.16
CA ASP A 137 -21.29 -6.29 -1.31
C ASP A 137 -20.62 -7.57 -1.86
N ALA A 138 -20.36 -7.64 -3.16
CA ALA A 138 -19.65 -8.75 -3.80
C ALA A 138 -18.13 -8.75 -3.52
N ASP A 139 -17.56 -7.63 -3.08
CA ASP A 139 -16.12 -7.51 -2.83
C ASP A 139 -15.74 -8.00 -1.42
N ASN A 140 -14.55 -8.62 -1.31
CA ASN A 140 -13.99 -9.06 -0.03
C ASN A 140 -12.51 -8.67 0.04
N PRO A 141 -12.19 -7.37 0.22
CA PRO A 141 -10.84 -6.87 0.15
C PRO A 141 -9.92 -7.49 1.21
N ASP A 142 -8.67 -7.75 0.82
CA ASP A 142 -7.61 -8.22 1.73
C ASP A 142 -6.99 -7.06 2.52
N ALA A 143 -6.86 -5.89 1.89
CA ALA A 143 -6.29 -4.72 2.54
C ALA A 143 -6.74 -3.42 1.89
N VAL A 144 -6.54 -2.33 2.63
CA VAL A 144 -6.83 -0.94 2.25
C VAL A 144 -5.54 -0.14 2.24
N VAL A 145 -5.29 0.64 1.19
CA VAL A 145 -4.04 1.39 0.99
C VAL A 145 -4.34 2.89 0.84
N PHE A 146 -3.81 3.66 1.74
CA PHE A 146 -3.82 5.12 1.71
C PHE A 146 -2.60 5.63 0.97
N PHE A 147 -2.81 6.59 0.08
CA PHE A 147 -1.76 7.45 -0.48
C PHE A 147 -1.96 8.82 0.14
N ALA A 148 -1.15 9.16 1.12
CA ALA A 148 -1.47 10.29 1.99
C ALA A 148 -0.23 11.12 2.35
N ARG A 149 -0.48 12.38 2.67
CA ARG A 149 0.49 13.32 3.22
C ARG A 149 0.74 13.06 4.70
N PRO A 150 1.84 13.58 5.27
CA PRO A 150 2.23 13.35 6.65
C PRO A 150 1.15 13.67 7.70
N GLU A 151 0.34 14.70 7.48
CA GLU A 151 -0.73 15.07 8.40
C GLU A 151 -1.83 14.00 8.52
N VAL A 152 -2.22 13.39 7.40
CA VAL A 152 -3.16 12.26 7.39
C VAL A 152 -2.51 11.01 7.96
N LEU A 153 -1.25 10.75 7.57
CA LEU A 153 -0.48 9.61 8.06
C LEU A 153 -0.31 9.66 9.58
N SER A 154 -0.14 10.84 10.18
CA SER A 154 -0.03 10.98 11.64
C SER A 154 -1.33 10.55 12.35
N GLY A 155 -2.48 10.88 11.77
CA GLY A 155 -3.77 10.41 12.26
C GLY A 155 -3.94 8.90 12.12
N LEU A 156 -3.65 8.38 10.94
CA LEU A 156 -3.73 6.94 10.67
C LEU A 156 -2.75 6.12 11.53
N PHE A 157 -1.54 6.65 11.77
CA PHE A 157 -0.54 6.04 12.65
C PHE A 157 -1.05 5.94 14.10
N THR A 158 -1.67 7.01 14.58
CA THR A 158 -2.24 7.04 15.93
C THR A 158 -3.41 6.06 16.05
N LEU A 159 -4.30 6.01 15.07
CA LEU A 159 -5.39 5.04 15.02
C LEU A 159 -4.89 3.59 14.97
N ALA A 160 -3.80 3.33 14.23
CA ALA A 160 -3.21 1.99 14.13
C ALA A 160 -2.64 1.47 15.46
N ASN A 161 -2.40 2.36 16.43
CA ASN A 161 -1.88 2.05 17.76
C ASN A 161 -2.92 2.25 18.87
N PHE A 162 -4.16 2.65 18.56
CA PHE A 162 -5.15 3.05 19.54
C PHE A 162 -5.58 1.91 20.48
N ASP A 163 -5.69 0.68 19.96
CA ASP A 163 -6.12 -0.52 20.68
C ASP A 163 -4.95 -1.36 21.22
N ARG A 164 -3.72 -0.79 21.30
CA ARG A 164 -2.50 -1.54 21.62
C ARG A 164 -1.75 -0.93 22.80
N ALA A 165 -1.23 -1.80 23.67
CA ALA A 165 -0.31 -1.40 24.73
C ALA A 165 1.15 -1.27 24.22
N ASP A 166 1.53 -2.03 23.18
CA ASP A 166 2.85 -1.92 22.54
C ASP A 166 2.84 -0.85 21.43
N PRO A 167 3.98 -0.17 21.17
CA PRO A 167 4.06 0.92 20.21
C PRO A 167 4.27 0.46 18.75
N TYR A 168 4.03 -0.80 18.44
CA TYR A 168 4.39 -1.42 17.15
C TYR A 168 3.17 -1.78 16.30
N GLY A 169 2.12 -0.98 16.33
CA GLY A 169 0.93 -1.14 15.47
C GLY A 169 1.16 -0.84 14.00
N VAL A 170 2.32 -0.24 13.68
CA VAL A 170 2.77 0.07 12.32
C VAL A 170 4.19 -0.45 12.12
N ILE A 171 4.45 -1.04 10.95
CA ILE A 171 5.78 -1.49 10.51
C ILE A 171 6.17 -0.80 9.19
N ALA A 172 7.47 -0.64 8.96
CA ALA A 172 8.03 -0.12 7.73
C ALA A 172 9.14 -1.06 7.21
N PRO A 173 8.80 -2.24 6.68
CA PRO A 173 9.78 -3.21 6.22
C PRO A 173 10.51 -2.69 4.98
N PHE A 174 11.82 -3.02 4.88
CA PHE A 174 12.58 -2.76 3.67
C PHE A 174 12.06 -3.63 2.50
N GLY A 175 11.76 -3.00 1.37
CA GLY A 175 11.31 -3.69 0.17
C GLY A 175 10.97 -2.71 -0.96
N ALA A 176 10.60 -3.25 -2.11
CA ALA A 176 10.12 -2.47 -3.24
C ALA A 176 8.80 -1.75 -2.92
N GLY A 177 8.49 -0.67 -3.63
CA GLY A 177 7.25 0.07 -3.43
C GLY A 177 6.00 -0.80 -3.54
N CYS A 178 5.98 -1.75 -4.48
CA CYS A 178 4.89 -2.71 -4.63
C CYS A 178 4.76 -3.67 -3.43
N SER A 179 5.84 -3.98 -2.71
CA SER A 179 5.75 -4.83 -1.53
C SER A 179 5.04 -4.14 -0.36
N SER A 180 5.24 -2.84 -0.19
CA SER A 180 4.57 -2.07 0.86
C SER A 180 3.09 -1.80 0.56
N VAL A 181 2.72 -1.81 -0.72
CA VAL A 181 1.34 -1.59 -1.18
C VAL A 181 0.52 -2.88 -1.22
N PHE A 182 1.17 -4.01 -1.49
CA PHE A 182 0.49 -5.28 -1.72
C PHE A 182 1.01 -6.41 -0.81
N SER A 183 2.31 -6.78 -0.93
CA SER A 183 2.81 -8.01 -0.30
C SER A 183 2.74 -7.99 1.22
N PHE A 184 3.29 -6.94 1.84
CA PHE A 184 3.33 -6.87 3.31
C PHE A 184 1.94 -6.72 3.94
N PRO A 185 1.02 -5.87 3.44
CA PRO A 185 -0.33 -5.82 4.00
C PRO A 185 -1.11 -7.12 3.77
N TRP A 186 -0.89 -7.84 2.65
CA TRP A 186 -1.50 -9.14 2.44
C TRP A 186 -0.98 -10.19 3.45
N LEU A 187 0.33 -10.19 3.71
CA LEU A 187 0.93 -11.07 4.72
C LEU A 187 0.44 -10.74 6.13
N GLU A 188 0.36 -9.45 6.46
CA GLU A 188 -0.19 -9.01 7.75
C GLU A 188 -1.67 -9.40 7.92
N GLN A 189 -2.46 -9.46 6.84
CA GLN A 189 -3.85 -9.94 6.89
C GLN A 189 -3.95 -11.40 7.37
N GLN A 190 -2.90 -12.21 7.22
CA GLN A 190 -2.87 -13.60 7.69
C GLN A 190 -2.57 -13.71 9.19
N ASN A 191 -2.02 -12.65 9.82
CA ASN A 191 -1.69 -12.64 11.22
C ASN A 191 -2.94 -12.50 12.11
N GLU A 192 -2.85 -13.00 13.34
CA GLU A 192 -3.90 -12.82 14.35
C GLU A 192 -4.03 -11.35 14.79
N ASN A 193 -2.89 -10.68 14.98
CA ASN A 193 -2.79 -9.27 15.38
C ASN A 193 -2.08 -8.45 14.30
N PRO A 194 -2.76 -8.18 13.17
CA PRO A 194 -2.12 -7.54 12.02
C PRO A 194 -1.68 -6.11 12.31
N LYS A 195 -0.57 -5.72 11.69
CA LYS A 195 0.01 -4.38 11.76
C LYS A 195 -0.29 -3.62 10.47
N ALA A 196 -0.41 -2.31 10.56
CA ALA A 196 -0.41 -1.47 9.37
C ALA A 196 1.02 -1.36 8.79
N VAL A 197 1.13 -1.12 7.49
CA VAL A 197 2.39 -1.05 6.76
C VAL A 197 2.60 0.35 6.21
N LEU A 198 3.60 1.06 6.72
CA LEU A 198 4.05 2.33 6.15
C LEU A 198 5.04 2.05 5.02
N GLY A 199 4.90 2.72 3.88
CA GLY A 199 5.66 2.36 2.71
C GLY A 199 5.90 3.45 1.67
N ILE A 200 6.30 2.99 0.47
CA ILE A 200 6.73 3.83 -0.65
C ILE A 200 8.06 4.56 -0.36
N PHE A 201 8.95 3.95 0.41
CA PHE A 201 10.31 4.44 0.63
C PHE A 201 11.29 3.99 -0.46
N ASP A 202 10.92 3.05 -1.31
CA ASP A 202 11.73 2.59 -2.44
C ASP A 202 12.01 3.74 -3.42
N PRO A 203 13.28 4.16 -3.62
CA PRO A 203 13.62 5.27 -4.51
C PRO A 203 13.10 5.08 -5.94
N SER A 204 13.05 3.84 -6.44
CA SER A 204 12.59 3.53 -7.80
C SER A 204 11.08 3.73 -8.00
N ALA A 205 10.29 3.65 -6.93
CA ALA A 205 8.84 3.85 -6.94
C ALA A 205 8.44 5.31 -6.63
N ARG A 206 9.33 6.14 -6.10
CA ARG A 206 9.03 7.53 -5.73
C ARG A 206 8.48 8.38 -6.87
N PRO A 207 8.94 8.25 -8.15
CA PRO A 207 8.34 8.99 -9.26
C PRO A 207 6.87 8.67 -9.55
N CYS A 208 6.33 7.58 -8.99
CA CYS A 208 4.92 7.17 -9.21
C CYS A 208 3.93 7.88 -8.28
N VAL A 209 4.40 8.65 -7.32
CA VAL A 209 3.58 9.37 -6.33
C VAL A 209 4.13 10.79 -6.13
N PRO A 210 3.31 11.76 -5.68
CA PRO A 210 3.80 13.08 -5.30
C PRO A 210 4.90 13.00 -4.22
N LEU A 211 5.81 13.98 -4.20
CA LEU A 211 7.00 13.98 -3.33
C LEU A 211 6.66 13.94 -1.84
N ASP A 212 5.55 14.54 -1.46
CA ASP A 212 5.04 14.65 -0.09
C ASP A 212 4.03 13.54 0.29
N VAL A 213 3.86 12.53 -0.57
CA VAL A 213 2.95 11.40 -0.35
C VAL A 213 3.72 10.14 0.00
N LEU A 214 3.31 9.45 1.06
CA LEU A 214 3.68 8.09 1.41
C LEU A 214 2.44 7.19 1.38
N THR A 215 2.63 5.88 1.56
CA THR A 215 1.51 4.96 1.71
C THR A 215 1.41 4.44 3.13
N MET A 216 0.18 4.23 3.59
CA MET A 216 -0.10 3.39 4.75
C MET A 216 -1.16 2.38 4.36
N ALA A 217 -0.81 1.10 4.46
CA ALA A 217 -1.69 0.00 4.12
C ALA A 217 -2.18 -0.69 5.40
N PHE A 218 -3.47 -0.92 5.48
CA PHE A 218 -4.09 -1.64 6.58
C PHE A 218 -4.62 -2.98 6.07
N PRO A 219 -4.22 -4.12 6.65
CA PRO A 219 -4.95 -5.37 6.51
C PRO A 219 -6.43 -5.17 6.84
N MET A 220 -7.34 -5.79 6.13
CA MET A 220 -8.78 -5.53 6.31
C MET A 220 -9.27 -5.82 7.72
N LYS A 221 -8.74 -6.88 8.38
CA LYS A 221 -9.01 -7.19 9.78
C LYS A 221 -8.68 -6.02 10.73
N LYS A 222 -7.57 -5.32 10.48
CA LYS A 222 -7.18 -4.15 11.27
C LYS A 222 -8.00 -2.93 10.89
N PHE A 223 -8.24 -2.73 9.59
CA PHE A 223 -8.99 -1.56 9.11
C PHE A 223 -10.40 -1.51 9.66
N THR A 224 -11.10 -2.64 9.69
CA THR A 224 -12.46 -2.73 10.29
C THR A 224 -12.47 -2.28 11.75
N LYS A 225 -11.47 -2.70 12.54
CA LYS A 225 -11.32 -2.23 13.93
C LYS A 225 -11.05 -0.73 13.99
N VAL A 226 -10.14 -0.23 13.15
CA VAL A 226 -9.80 1.20 13.09
C VAL A 226 -11.03 2.06 12.80
N VAL A 227 -11.87 1.67 11.85
CA VAL A 227 -13.12 2.38 11.57
C VAL A 227 -14.02 2.42 12.82
N GLY A 228 -14.14 1.29 13.53
CA GLY A 228 -14.91 1.22 14.78
C GLY A 228 -14.41 2.16 15.88
N PHE A 229 -13.11 2.46 15.90
CA PHE A 229 -12.50 3.34 16.93
C PHE A 229 -12.54 4.84 16.59
N MET A 230 -12.82 5.21 15.36
CA MET A 230 -12.69 6.62 14.93
C MET A 230 -13.50 7.58 15.82
N GLU A 231 -14.72 7.20 16.18
CA GLU A 231 -15.61 8.00 17.03
C GLU A 231 -15.32 7.87 18.55
N GLU A 232 -14.35 7.06 18.96
CA GLU A 232 -13.89 6.92 20.34
C GLU A 232 -12.47 7.46 20.54
N SER A 233 -11.77 7.75 19.45
CA SER A 233 -10.36 8.10 19.45
C SER A 233 -10.09 9.58 19.64
N PHE A 234 -8.81 9.96 19.58
CA PHE A 234 -8.36 11.34 19.59
C PHE A 234 -9.01 12.22 18.50
N LEU A 235 -9.55 11.63 17.44
CA LEU A 235 -10.19 12.36 16.34
C LEU A 235 -11.37 13.23 16.79
N ILE A 236 -12.12 12.80 17.82
CA ILE A 236 -13.26 13.56 18.37
C ILE A 236 -12.85 14.71 19.29
N THR A 237 -11.55 14.86 19.56
CA THR A 237 -11.07 15.84 20.53
C THR A 237 -10.86 17.22 19.93
N GLY A 238 -11.11 18.27 20.69
CA GLY A 238 -10.76 19.62 20.28
C GLY A 238 -9.25 19.83 20.05
N THR A 239 -8.40 18.92 20.54
CA THR A 239 -6.96 18.94 20.28
C THR A 239 -6.68 18.59 18.82
N TRP A 240 -7.30 17.54 18.28
CA TRP A 240 -7.16 17.17 16.86
C TRP A 240 -7.62 18.29 15.94
N GLU A 241 -8.78 18.87 16.23
CA GLU A 241 -9.30 20.00 15.46
C GLU A 241 -8.33 21.21 15.43
N LYS A 242 -7.74 21.53 16.58
CA LYS A 242 -6.72 22.60 16.66
C LYS A 242 -5.46 22.26 15.88
N VAL A 243 -5.01 21.00 15.91
CA VAL A 243 -3.86 20.52 15.14
C VAL A 243 -4.13 20.67 13.65
N MET A 244 -5.27 20.20 13.16
CA MET A 244 -5.62 20.29 11.74
C MET A 244 -5.74 21.74 11.25
N LYS A 245 -6.30 22.65 12.07
CA LYS A 245 -6.32 24.10 11.76
C LYS A 245 -4.90 24.69 11.65
N LYS A 246 -3.96 24.26 12.50
CA LYS A 246 -2.57 24.71 12.43
C LYS A 246 -1.85 24.16 11.20
N VAL A 247 -2.06 22.88 10.87
CA VAL A 247 -1.52 22.25 9.66
C VAL A 247 -1.99 22.99 8.41
N ALA A 248 -3.29 23.25 8.29
CA ALA A 248 -3.84 23.99 7.16
C ALA A 248 -3.20 25.40 6.99
N ARG A 249 -2.97 26.12 8.09
CA ARG A 249 -2.27 27.41 8.07
C ARG A 249 -0.81 27.27 7.63
N SER A 250 -0.10 26.26 8.15
CA SER A 250 1.30 26.00 7.78
C SER A 250 1.43 25.69 6.29
N ASN A 251 0.56 24.84 5.76
CA ASN A 251 0.55 24.50 4.32
C ASN A 251 0.31 25.73 3.44
N ALA A 252 -0.58 26.66 3.86
CA ALA A 252 -0.83 27.90 3.12
C ALA A 252 0.42 28.81 3.06
N ILE A 253 1.25 28.82 4.11
CA ILE A 253 2.49 29.62 4.16
C ILE A 253 3.58 28.99 3.27
N HIS A 254 3.68 27.67 3.23
CA HIS A 254 4.73 26.98 2.47
C HIS A 254 4.36 26.75 0.99
N SER A 255 3.13 27.03 0.59
CA SER A 255 2.66 26.94 -0.81
C SER A 255 2.71 28.27 -1.55
N SER A 256 3.08 29.35 -0.88
CA SER A 256 3.33 30.69 -1.41
C SER A 256 4.82 30.92 -1.68
#